data_1c36c8b2f7f440e4ebbf5173af07157d
#
_entry.id   1c36c8b2f7f440e4ebbf5173af07157d
#
_cell.length_a   1.000
_cell.length_b   1.000
_cell.length_c   1.000
_cell.angle_alpha   90.00
_cell.angle_beta   90.00
_cell.angle_gamma   90.00
#
_symmetry.space_group_name_H-M   'P 1'
#
loop_
_entity.id
_entity.type
_entity.pdbx_description
1 polymer ?
#
loop_
_entity_poly.entity_id
_entity_poly.type
_entity_poly.pdbx_seq_one_letter_code
_entity_poly.pdbx_strand_id
1 'polypeptide(L)'
;VIYKTNLDLVQNLVQSLERTKSKAHVILSSSSQEDRDNLYGKSKKEGRVLLANWAQKTDTTFTGMIIPNVFGPFGHPYYNSVVATFSHQIANGETPKIEVDGDLKLIYVGELVSEMVKAIENKTNDSCYSVKPTAEAKVSELLSLLQSYKKEYVDNGAIPSIHNTFELNLFNT
;
A
#
# COMPACT_ATOMS: atom_id res chain seq x y z
N VAL A 1 20.75 -2.57 2.60
CA VAL A 1 20.17 -3.89 2.18
C VAL A 1 18.93 -3.67 1.31
N ILE A 2 17.84 -3.03 1.79
CA ILE A 2 16.56 -2.87 1.07
C ILE A 2 16.70 -2.27 -0.33
N TYR A 3 17.44 -1.16 -0.47
CA TYR A 3 17.62 -0.49 -1.76
C TYR A 3 18.19 -1.44 -2.83
N LYS A 4 19.32 -2.09 -2.51
CA LYS A 4 19.97 -3.00 -3.46
C LYS A 4 19.06 -4.19 -3.79
N THR A 5 18.45 -4.82 -2.80
CA THR A 5 17.56 -5.96 -3.01
C THR A 5 16.40 -5.63 -3.93
N ASN A 6 15.75 -4.47 -3.73
CA ASN A 6 14.65 -4.05 -4.59
C ASN A 6 15.10 -3.82 -6.04
N LEU A 7 16.26 -3.20 -6.25
CA LEU A 7 16.77 -2.98 -7.61
C LEU A 7 17.21 -4.27 -8.28
N ASP A 8 17.93 -5.15 -7.57
CA ASP A 8 18.37 -6.46 -8.09
C ASP A 8 17.15 -7.28 -8.55
N LEU A 9 16.04 -7.29 -7.76
CA LEU A 9 14.80 -7.97 -8.13
C LEU A 9 14.20 -7.43 -9.44
N VAL A 10 14.11 -6.11 -9.58
CA VAL A 10 13.56 -5.49 -10.78
C VAL A 10 14.47 -5.71 -11.98
N GLN A 11 15.79 -5.59 -11.81
CA GLN A 11 16.77 -5.85 -12.88
C GLN A 11 16.68 -7.30 -13.37
N ASN A 12 16.59 -8.27 -12.46
CA ASN A 12 16.43 -9.69 -12.79
C ASN A 12 15.11 -9.94 -13.55
N LEU A 13 14.02 -9.26 -13.14
CA LEU A 13 12.75 -9.34 -13.86
C LEU A 13 12.88 -8.79 -15.28
N VAL A 14 13.45 -7.59 -15.46
CA VAL A 14 13.67 -6.97 -16.77
C VAL A 14 14.50 -7.89 -17.67
N GLN A 15 15.61 -8.43 -17.18
CA GLN A 15 16.44 -9.37 -17.95
C GLN A 15 15.66 -10.62 -18.36
N SER A 16 14.80 -11.14 -17.48
CA SER A 16 13.97 -12.30 -17.78
C SER A 16 12.92 -11.99 -18.83
N LEU A 17 12.27 -10.83 -18.74
CA LEU A 17 11.29 -10.35 -19.73
C LEU A 17 11.93 -10.14 -21.10
N GLU A 18 13.14 -9.56 -21.17
CA GLU A 18 13.91 -9.39 -22.41
C GLU A 18 14.31 -10.73 -23.01
N ARG A 19 14.87 -11.64 -22.22
CA ARG A 19 15.30 -12.98 -22.67
C ARG A 19 14.14 -13.79 -23.26
N THR A 20 12.95 -13.68 -22.66
CA THR A 20 11.76 -14.39 -23.14
C THR A 20 10.99 -13.63 -24.21
N LYS A 21 11.41 -12.43 -24.57
CA LYS A 21 10.69 -11.52 -25.48
C LYS A 21 9.22 -11.34 -25.04
N SER A 22 9.01 -11.22 -23.73
CA SER A 22 7.67 -11.17 -23.14
C SER A 22 6.90 -9.94 -23.63
N LYS A 23 5.61 -10.14 -23.89
CA LYS A 23 4.63 -9.10 -24.21
C LYS A 23 3.60 -8.92 -23.09
N ALA A 24 3.93 -9.36 -21.88
CA ALA A 24 3.04 -9.23 -20.73
C ALA A 24 2.81 -7.77 -20.36
N HIS A 25 1.59 -7.45 -19.95
CA HIS A 25 1.32 -6.22 -19.20
C HIS A 25 1.93 -6.34 -17.80
N VAL A 26 2.88 -5.49 -17.48
CA VAL A 26 3.52 -5.48 -16.15
C VAL A 26 2.93 -4.38 -15.30
N ILE A 27 2.49 -4.73 -14.09
CA ILE A 27 2.05 -3.76 -13.08
C ILE A 27 3.06 -3.78 -11.93
N LEU A 28 3.60 -2.62 -11.59
CA LEU A 28 4.49 -2.46 -10.45
C LEU A 28 3.77 -1.72 -9.31
N SER A 29 3.71 -2.34 -8.14
CA SER A 29 3.33 -1.67 -6.91
C SER A 29 4.47 -0.78 -6.43
N SER A 30 4.39 0.52 -6.73
CA SER A 30 5.28 1.53 -6.19
C SER A 30 4.64 2.24 -4.98
N SER A 31 5.15 3.35 -4.55
CA SER A 31 4.76 3.99 -3.30
C SER A 31 4.74 5.50 -3.40
N SER A 32 3.82 6.15 -2.71
CA SER A 32 3.84 7.60 -2.47
C SER A 32 5.10 8.09 -1.72
N GLN A 33 5.94 7.15 -1.24
CA GLN A 33 7.24 7.48 -0.66
C GLN A 33 8.35 7.71 -1.69
N GLU A 34 8.11 7.54 -2.99
CA GLU A 34 9.11 7.78 -4.05
C GLU A 34 9.75 9.17 -3.98
N ASP A 35 8.99 10.17 -3.53
CA ASP A 35 9.46 11.56 -3.44
C ASP A 35 10.08 11.90 -2.09
N ARG A 36 10.16 10.93 -1.17
CA ARG A 36 10.84 11.11 0.12
C ARG A 36 12.33 10.80 0.00
N ASP A 37 13.15 11.54 0.73
CA ASP A 37 14.59 11.27 0.82
C ASP A 37 14.90 10.05 1.71
N ASN A 38 14.51 8.87 1.23
CA ASN A 38 14.84 7.60 1.87
C ASN A 38 15.17 6.54 0.83
N LEU A 39 15.95 5.54 1.24
CA LEU A 39 16.42 4.46 0.34
C LEU A 39 15.29 3.59 -0.21
N TYR A 40 14.20 3.43 0.54
CA TYR A 40 13.03 2.67 0.09
C TYR A 40 12.34 3.38 -1.07
N GLY A 41 11.96 4.66 -0.90
CA GLY A 41 11.34 5.46 -1.95
C GLY A 41 12.19 5.54 -3.21
N LYS A 42 13.50 5.82 -3.05
CA LYS A 42 14.46 5.84 -4.17
C LYS A 42 14.46 4.51 -4.92
N SER A 43 14.52 3.37 -4.23
CA SER A 43 14.53 2.05 -4.87
C SER A 43 13.23 1.76 -5.63
N LYS A 44 12.07 2.19 -5.11
CA LYS A 44 10.79 2.06 -5.79
C LYS A 44 10.74 2.89 -7.06
N LYS A 45 11.16 4.15 -6.99
CA LYS A 45 11.23 5.06 -8.14
C LYS A 45 12.13 4.53 -9.25
N GLU A 46 13.34 4.12 -8.91
CA GLU A 46 14.30 3.58 -9.88
C GLU A 46 13.79 2.27 -10.51
N GLY A 47 13.22 1.36 -9.71
CA GLY A 47 12.61 0.13 -10.22
C GLY A 47 11.47 0.41 -11.20
N ARG A 48 10.63 1.41 -10.91
CA ARG A 48 9.56 1.86 -11.80
C ARG A 48 10.11 2.41 -13.12
N VAL A 49 11.13 3.24 -13.07
CA VAL A 49 11.79 3.80 -14.26
C VAL A 49 12.43 2.70 -15.11
N LEU A 50 13.07 1.69 -14.51
CA LEU A 50 13.64 0.56 -15.23
C LEU A 50 12.58 -0.22 -16.02
N LEU A 51 11.44 -0.52 -15.41
CA LEU A 51 10.33 -1.23 -16.07
C LEU A 51 9.66 -0.36 -17.13
N ALA A 52 9.49 0.94 -16.90
CA ALA A 52 8.97 1.88 -17.90
C ALA A 52 9.85 1.92 -19.14
N ASN A 53 11.17 2.00 -18.96
CA ASN A 53 12.13 1.99 -20.06
C ASN A 53 12.10 0.66 -20.84
N TRP A 54 11.97 -0.48 -20.13
CA TRP A 54 11.80 -1.78 -20.76
C TRP A 54 10.52 -1.82 -21.63
N ALA A 55 9.40 -1.39 -21.06
CA ALA A 55 8.12 -1.39 -21.75
C ALA A 55 8.15 -0.51 -23.02
N GLN A 56 8.75 0.68 -22.93
CA GLN A 56 8.91 1.58 -24.06
C GLN A 56 9.77 0.96 -25.19
N LYS A 57 10.89 0.32 -24.83
CA LYS A 57 11.78 -0.33 -25.81
C LYS A 57 11.15 -1.53 -26.50
N THR A 58 10.28 -2.25 -25.80
CA THR A 58 9.69 -3.49 -26.30
C THR A 58 8.28 -3.32 -26.83
N ASP A 59 7.76 -2.10 -26.83
CA ASP A 59 6.38 -1.79 -27.20
C ASP A 59 5.38 -2.68 -26.45
N THR A 60 5.46 -2.61 -25.11
CA THR A 60 4.60 -3.38 -24.18
C THR A 60 3.90 -2.47 -23.19
N THR A 61 2.83 -2.95 -22.57
CA THR A 61 2.05 -2.21 -21.61
C THR A 61 2.70 -2.26 -20.22
N PHE A 62 2.85 -1.11 -19.58
CA PHE A 62 3.35 -1.00 -18.22
C PHE A 62 2.50 -0.03 -17.39
N THR A 63 2.14 -0.46 -16.16
CA THR A 63 1.47 0.42 -15.18
C THR A 63 2.32 0.52 -13.91
N GLY A 64 2.90 1.68 -13.66
CA GLY A 64 3.63 1.98 -12.43
C GLY A 64 2.72 2.63 -11.41
N MET A 65 2.13 1.86 -10.50
CA MET A 65 1.14 2.36 -9.53
C MET A 65 1.82 3.02 -8.33
N ILE A 66 1.61 4.32 -8.16
CA ILE A 66 2.05 5.08 -6.99
C ILE A 66 0.95 4.97 -5.93
N ILE A 67 1.18 4.10 -4.95
CA ILE A 67 0.17 3.65 -4.00
C ILE A 67 0.33 4.41 -2.67
N PRO A 68 -0.77 4.93 -2.06
CA PRO A 68 -0.76 5.51 -0.71
C PRO A 68 -0.57 4.43 0.37
N ASN A 69 -0.73 4.78 1.65
CA ASN A 69 -0.63 3.79 2.73
C ASN A 69 -1.78 2.78 2.63
N VAL A 70 -1.42 1.52 2.42
CA VAL A 70 -2.39 0.42 2.35
C VAL A 70 -2.69 -0.11 3.74
N PHE A 71 -3.97 -0.38 4.02
CA PHE A 71 -4.40 -1.06 5.22
C PHE A 71 -5.39 -2.17 4.89
N GLY A 72 -5.61 -3.09 5.82
CA GLY A 72 -6.51 -4.22 5.67
C GLY A 72 -6.03 -5.45 6.43
N PRO A 73 -6.82 -6.54 6.43
CA PRO A 73 -6.48 -7.77 7.14
C PRO A 73 -5.14 -8.35 6.67
N PHE A 74 -4.49 -9.10 7.55
CA PHE A 74 -3.18 -9.73 7.33
C PHE A 74 -1.99 -8.77 7.16
N GLY A 75 -2.15 -7.48 7.47
CA GLY A 75 -1.04 -6.54 7.54
C GLY A 75 0.00 -6.99 8.58
N HIS A 76 1.30 -6.95 8.22
CA HIS A 76 2.37 -7.34 9.15
C HIS A 76 2.59 -6.23 10.19
N PRO A 77 2.36 -6.48 11.50
CA PRO A 77 2.61 -5.49 12.54
C PRO A 77 4.11 -5.18 12.66
N TYR A 78 4.44 -4.00 13.16
CA TYR A 78 5.81 -3.49 13.39
C TYR A 78 6.69 -3.41 12.13
N TYR A 79 6.08 -3.46 10.94
CA TYR A 79 6.84 -3.36 9.70
C TYR A 79 6.61 -2.01 8.99
N ASN A 80 5.54 -1.84 8.23
CA ASN A 80 5.31 -0.62 7.44
C ASN A 80 3.87 -0.10 7.51
N SER A 81 3.06 -0.59 8.43
CA SER A 81 1.68 -0.18 8.58
C SER A 81 1.38 0.20 10.03
N VAL A 82 1.08 1.47 10.25
CA VAL A 82 0.63 1.95 11.56
C VAL A 82 -0.71 1.29 11.93
N VAL A 83 -1.61 1.09 10.96
CA VAL A 83 -2.90 0.41 11.18
C VAL A 83 -2.67 -1.01 11.70
N ALA A 84 -1.87 -1.83 10.99
CA ALA A 84 -1.59 -3.20 11.42
C ALA A 84 -0.88 -3.25 12.78
N THR A 85 0.05 -2.33 13.03
CA THR A 85 0.78 -2.24 14.31
C THR A 85 -0.16 -1.90 15.46
N PHE A 86 -0.99 -0.86 15.32
CA PHE A 86 -1.92 -0.45 16.36
C PHE A 86 -3.02 -1.49 16.60
N SER A 87 -3.58 -2.08 15.54
CA SER A 87 -4.56 -3.16 15.66
C SER A 87 -3.99 -4.34 16.44
N HIS A 88 -2.76 -4.77 16.12
CA HIS A 88 -2.07 -5.84 16.84
C HIS A 88 -1.82 -5.49 18.30
N GLN A 89 -1.28 -4.31 18.58
CA GLN A 89 -1.00 -3.86 19.94
C GLN A 89 -2.25 -3.80 20.79
N ILE A 90 -3.32 -3.18 20.28
CA ILE A 90 -4.59 -3.05 21.00
C ILE A 90 -5.21 -4.42 21.27
N ALA A 91 -5.20 -5.33 20.28
CA ALA A 91 -5.72 -6.69 20.43
C ALA A 91 -4.97 -7.50 21.48
N ASN A 92 -3.66 -7.27 21.63
CA ASN A 92 -2.82 -7.95 22.62
C ASN A 92 -2.70 -7.21 23.97
N GLY A 93 -3.47 -6.14 24.20
CA GLY A 93 -3.43 -5.38 25.44
C GLY A 93 -2.20 -4.48 25.61
N GLU A 94 -1.43 -4.27 24.54
CA GLU A 94 -0.32 -3.33 24.51
C GLU A 94 -0.84 -1.88 24.37
N THR A 95 -0.04 -0.91 24.80
CA THR A 95 -0.39 0.51 24.69
C THR A 95 0.32 1.10 23.45
N PRO A 96 -0.39 1.41 22.36
CA PRO A 96 0.20 2.08 21.20
C PRO A 96 0.77 3.45 21.58
N LYS A 97 1.90 3.78 20.97
CA LYS A 97 2.55 5.08 21.17
C LYS A 97 2.59 5.84 19.85
N ILE A 98 2.08 7.07 19.86
CA ILE A 98 2.17 7.98 18.73
C ILE A 98 3.50 8.73 18.83
N GLU A 99 4.39 8.53 17.88
CA GLU A 99 5.65 9.29 17.79
C GLU A 99 5.43 10.62 17.06
N VAL A 100 4.65 10.60 15.98
CA VAL A 100 4.27 11.77 15.18
C VAL A 100 2.81 11.65 14.81
N ASP A 101 2.00 12.65 15.16
CA ASP A 101 0.58 12.71 14.79
C ASP A 101 0.42 13.37 13.41
N GLY A 102 0.79 12.63 12.37
CA GLY A 102 0.72 13.06 10.99
C GLY A 102 -0.58 12.65 10.28
N ASP A 103 -0.88 13.35 9.18
CA ASP A 103 -1.99 13.00 8.29
C ASP A 103 -1.61 11.78 7.43
N LEU A 104 -2.47 10.78 7.43
CA LEU A 104 -2.32 9.55 6.66
C LEU A 104 -3.27 9.57 5.46
N LYS A 105 -2.73 9.35 4.28
CA LYS A 105 -3.48 9.03 3.07
C LYS A 105 -3.58 7.52 2.95
N LEU A 106 -4.79 6.99 3.01
CA LEU A 106 -5.07 5.57 3.19
C LEU A 106 -5.87 5.01 2.01
N ILE A 107 -5.63 3.74 1.70
CA ILE A 107 -6.47 2.94 0.82
C ILE A 107 -6.64 1.53 1.42
N TYR A 108 -7.88 1.03 1.43
CA TYR A 108 -8.14 -0.34 1.83
C TYR A 108 -7.64 -1.33 0.77
N VAL A 109 -7.09 -2.46 1.21
CA VAL A 109 -6.49 -3.46 0.29
C VAL A 109 -7.46 -3.94 -0.78
N GLY A 110 -8.76 -4.13 -0.46
CA GLY A 110 -9.77 -4.52 -1.43
C GLY A 110 -10.02 -3.46 -2.50
N GLU A 111 -9.99 -2.18 -2.13
CA GLU A 111 -10.12 -1.07 -3.07
C GLU A 111 -8.89 -0.96 -3.98
N LEU A 112 -7.69 -1.16 -3.43
CA LEU A 112 -6.45 -1.22 -4.21
C LEU A 112 -6.49 -2.37 -5.24
N VAL A 113 -6.93 -3.56 -4.83
CA VAL A 113 -7.09 -4.70 -5.75
C VAL A 113 -8.07 -4.37 -6.87
N SER A 114 -9.17 -3.69 -6.55
CA SER A 114 -10.14 -3.22 -7.57
C SER A 114 -9.50 -2.26 -8.57
N GLU A 115 -8.64 -1.35 -8.12
CA GLU A 115 -7.88 -0.44 -9.01
C GLU A 115 -6.88 -1.21 -9.89
N MET A 116 -6.23 -2.24 -9.35
CA MET A 116 -5.34 -3.11 -10.15
C MET A 116 -6.10 -3.88 -11.23
N VAL A 117 -7.27 -4.43 -10.90
CA VAL A 117 -8.12 -5.13 -11.86
C VAL A 117 -8.58 -4.19 -12.98
N LYS A 118 -9.05 -2.98 -12.64
CA LYS A 118 -9.39 -1.96 -13.63
C LYS A 118 -8.21 -1.60 -14.55
N ALA A 119 -7.00 -1.48 -14.00
CA ALA A 119 -5.82 -1.20 -14.80
C ALA A 119 -5.51 -2.33 -15.80
N ILE A 120 -5.75 -3.60 -15.42
CA ILE A 120 -5.61 -4.77 -16.30
C ILE A 120 -6.67 -4.75 -17.40
N GLU A 121 -7.93 -4.60 -17.04
CA GLU A 121 -9.06 -4.62 -17.97
C GLU A 121 -8.95 -3.49 -19.02
N ASN A 122 -8.56 -2.30 -18.58
CA ASN A 122 -8.38 -1.13 -19.44
C ASN A 122 -7.04 -1.13 -20.18
N LYS A 123 -6.16 -2.11 -19.93
CA LYS A 123 -4.78 -2.13 -20.46
C LYS A 123 -4.08 -0.79 -20.22
N THR A 124 -4.21 -0.24 -19.03
CA THR A 124 -3.67 1.07 -18.66
C THR A 124 -2.16 1.09 -18.90
N ASN A 125 -1.70 1.99 -19.73
CA ASN A 125 -0.28 2.20 -20.02
C ASN A 125 0.17 3.55 -19.46
N ASP A 126 0.51 3.57 -18.18
CA ASP A 126 0.90 4.78 -17.46
C ASP A 126 2.02 4.44 -16.46
N SER A 127 3.19 4.96 -16.71
CA SER A 127 4.35 4.72 -15.86
C SER A 127 4.29 5.43 -14.50
N CYS A 128 3.33 6.34 -14.28
CA CYS A 128 3.15 7.13 -13.05
C CYS A 128 1.69 7.14 -12.60
N TYR A 129 0.97 6.03 -12.72
CA TYR A 129 -0.43 5.92 -12.34
C TYR A 129 -0.62 6.21 -10.85
N SER A 130 -1.15 7.37 -10.53
CA SER A 130 -1.39 7.77 -9.14
C SER A 130 -2.69 7.17 -8.62
N VAL A 131 -2.57 6.21 -7.69
CA VAL A 131 -3.71 5.63 -6.98
C VAL A 131 -4.22 6.64 -5.94
N LYS A 132 -5.50 7.02 -6.07
CA LYS A 132 -6.11 7.96 -5.14
C LYS A 132 -6.35 7.31 -3.78
N PRO A 133 -6.04 7.99 -2.66
CA PRO A 133 -6.47 7.53 -1.35
C PRO A 133 -8.00 7.56 -1.27
N THR A 134 -8.58 6.59 -0.56
CA THR A 134 -10.02 6.51 -0.32
C THR A 134 -10.41 7.02 1.05
N ALA A 135 -9.42 7.23 1.93
CA ALA A 135 -9.59 7.85 3.23
C ALA A 135 -8.36 8.70 3.62
N GLU A 136 -8.61 9.69 4.45
CA GLU A 136 -7.58 10.48 5.12
C GLU A 136 -7.93 10.55 6.61
N ALA A 137 -6.94 10.36 7.47
CA ALA A 137 -7.11 10.41 8.93
C ALA A 137 -5.79 10.78 9.61
N LYS A 138 -5.86 11.41 10.77
CA LYS A 138 -4.69 11.56 11.64
C LYS A 138 -4.37 10.25 12.35
N VAL A 139 -3.11 10.07 12.72
CA VAL A 139 -2.67 8.89 13.48
C VAL A 139 -3.45 8.77 14.81
N SER A 140 -3.73 9.90 15.47
CA SER A 140 -4.51 9.96 16.72
C SER A 140 -5.99 9.58 16.52
N GLU A 141 -6.60 9.99 15.43
CA GLU A 141 -7.99 9.64 15.08
C GLU A 141 -8.10 8.13 14.82
N LEU A 142 -7.16 7.58 14.05
CA LEU A 142 -7.06 6.15 13.79
C LEU A 142 -6.95 5.35 15.10
N LEU A 143 -6.07 5.77 16.02
CA LEU A 143 -5.88 5.11 17.29
C LEU A 143 -7.16 5.15 18.14
N SER A 144 -7.85 6.29 18.17
CA SER A 144 -9.10 6.45 18.92
C SER A 144 -10.20 5.54 18.39
N LEU A 145 -10.34 5.40 17.08
CA LEU A 145 -11.30 4.46 16.46
C LEU A 145 -10.99 3.01 16.83
N LEU A 146 -9.73 2.57 16.69
CA LEU A 146 -9.35 1.20 17.05
C LEU A 146 -9.57 0.88 18.54
N GLN A 147 -9.31 1.85 19.44
CA GLN A 147 -9.58 1.70 20.86
C GLN A 147 -11.08 1.59 21.16
N SER A 148 -11.93 2.38 20.46
CA SER A 148 -13.38 2.27 20.63
C SER A 148 -13.90 0.92 20.14
N TYR A 149 -13.40 0.42 19.01
CA TYR A 149 -13.78 -0.89 18.48
C TYR A 149 -13.41 -2.02 19.46
N LYS A 150 -12.20 -1.98 20.03
CA LYS A 150 -11.84 -2.96 21.07
C LYS A 150 -12.80 -2.91 22.25
N LYS A 151 -13.05 -1.71 22.79
CA LYS A 151 -13.94 -1.53 23.95
C LYS A 151 -15.36 -2.00 23.66
N GLU A 152 -15.92 -1.64 22.51
CA GLU A 152 -17.30 -1.97 22.18
C GLU A 152 -17.44 -3.44 21.79
N TYR A 153 -16.61 -3.94 20.88
CA TYR A 153 -16.74 -5.29 20.35
C TYR A 153 -16.09 -6.36 21.22
N VAL A 154 -14.82 -6.15 21.61
CA VAL A 154 -14.09 -7.19 22.38
C VAL A 154 -14.50 -7.19 23.85
N ASP A 155 -14.54 -6.01 24.48
CA ASP A 155 -14.77 -5.93 25.93
C ASP A 155 -16.26 -6.00 26.30
N ASN A 156 -17.15 -5.41 25.48
CA ASN A 156 -18.60 -5.34 25.77
C ASN A 156 -19.45 -6.30 24.92
N GLY A 157 -18.91 -6.93 23.87
CA GLY A 157 -19.65 -7.83 22.99
C GLY A 157 -20.71 -7.12 22.11
N ALA A 158 -20.57 -5.82 21.91
CA ALA A 158 -21.48 -5.00 21.11
C ALA A 158 -20.85 -4.67 19.74
N ILE A 159 -21.68 -4.60 18.69
CA ILE A 159 -21.22 -4.14 17.39
C ILE A 159 -21.05 -2.62 17.45
N PRO A 160 -19.85 -2.07 17.09
CA PRO A 160 -19.64 -0.62 17.10
C PRO A 160 -20.54 0.09 16.10
N SER A 161 -20.83 1.36 16.37
CA SER A 161 -21.47 2.21 15.38
C SER A 161 -20.49 2.53 14.25
N ILE A 162 -20.80 2.09 13.05
CA ILE A 162 -20.00 2.31 11.84
C ILE A 162 -20.71 3.36 10.98
N HIS A 163 -20.04 4.46 10.66
CA HIS A 163 -20.65 5.61 10.00
C HIS A 163 -20.30 5.74 8.51
N ASN A 164 -19.25 5.09 8.06
CA ASN A 164 -18.78 5.20 6.68
C ASN A 164 -17.95 3.96 6.26
N THR A 165 -17.62 3.87 4.97
CA THR A 165 -16.86 2.75 4.41
C THR A 165 -15.45 2.63 5.00
N PHE A 166 -14.80 3.74 5.33
CA PHE A 166 -13.48 3.70 5.96
C PHE A 166 -13.53 3.03 7.33
N GLU A 167 -14.48 3.41 8.18
CA GLU A 167 -14.70 2.81 9.50
C GLU A 167 -15.03 1.32 9.39
N LEU A 168 -15.88 0.93 8.41
CA LEU A 168 -16.17 -0.47 8.14
C LEU A 168 -14.91 -1.26 7.77
N ASN A 169 -14.12 -0.73 6.84
CA ASN A 169 -12.89 -1.35 6.41
C ASN A 169 -11.83 -1.43 7.54
N LEU A 170 -11.78 -0.41 8.38
CA LEU A 170 -10.90 -0.37 9.55
C LEU A 170 -11.32 -1.39 10.61
N PHE A 171 -12.62 -1.53 10.86
CA PHE A 171 -13.15 -2.54 11.79
C PHE A 171 -12.87 -3.97 11.32
N ASN A 172 -12.86 -4.20 10.01
CA ASN A 172 -12.54 -5.50 9.40
C ASN A 172 -11.03 -5.79 9.28
N THR A 173 -10.18 -4.90 9.77
CA THR A 173 -8.72 -5.07 9.72
C THR A 173 -8.18 -5.77 10.95
#